data_fc5d1d5f10ef5d2492ebf8be339f192b
#
_entry.id   fc5d1d5f10ef5d2492ebf8be339f192b
#
_cell.length_a   1.000
_cell.length_b   1.000
_cell.length_c   1.000
_cell.angle_alpha   90.00
_cell.angle_beta   90.00
_cell.angle_gamma   90.00
#
_symmetry.space_group_name_H-M   'P 1'
#
loop_
_entity.id
_entity.type
_entity.pdbx_description
1 polymer ?
#
loop_
_entity_poly.entity_id
_entity_poly.type
_entity_poly.pdbx_seq_one_letter_code
_entity_poly.pdbx_strand_id
1 'polypeptide(L)'
;SGTFVASSRVKEKMRGTTSFTEIVKSQGRKPSSELISYQRLHPNEFEIKNLGVLPQSHVIRMERVRFADDIPVAYEITSIPEKIIRGFKESEITEHFFKTLTDNGYEIGKSQQTISASLANSSLAKHLKVKTGDALLSLTQISFLQDGQAFEYVRSYYVGYRFEFYLENN
;
A
#
# COMPACT_ATOMS: atom_id res chain seq x y z
N SER A 1 -18.42 -31.42 17.71
CA SER A 1 -17.14 -30.85 17.35
C SER A 1 -17.23 -30.22 15.94
N GLY A 2 -17.00 -28.95 15.83
CA GLY A 2 -17.01 -28.26 14.55
C GLY A 2 -15.72 -28.46 13.77
N THR A 3 -15.83 -28.42 12.44
CA THR A 3 -14.68 -28.38 11.57
C THR A 3 -14.23 -26.93 11.44
N PHE A 4 -12.98 -26.66 11.76
CA PHE A 4 -12.41 -25.33 11.57
C PHE A 4 -11.88 -25.21 10.15
N VAL A 5 -12.38 -24.24 9.40
CA VAL A 5 -11.81 -23.87 8.12
C VAL A 5 -10.80 -22.78 8.39
N ALA A 6 -9.54 -23.01 8.01
CA ALA A 6 -8.51 -21.99 8.12
C ALA A 6 -8.88 -20.80 7.25
N SER A 7 -8.71 -19.59 7.77
CA SER A 7 -8.94 -18.36 7.00
C SER A 7 -8.01 -18.33 5.80
N SER A 8 -8.57 -18.12 4.59
CA SER A 8 -7.80 -17.91 3.37
C SER A 8 -7.36 -16.46 3.21
N ARG A 9 -7.73 -15.59 4.16
CA ARG A 9 -7.36 -14.18 4.11
C ARG A 9 -5.86 -13.98 4.33
N VAL A 10 -5.30 -13.04 3.60
CA VAL A 10 -3.98 -12.49 3.91
C VAL A 10 -4.14 -11.68 5.20
N LYS A 11 -3.26 -11.93 6.17
CA LYS A 11 -3.33 -11.33 7.50
C LYS A 11 -2.14 -10.40 7.73
N GLU A 12 -2.41 -9.12 7.92
CA GLU A 12 -1.38 -8.13 8.21
C GLU A 12 -1.42 -7.71 9.67
N LYS A 13 -0.24 -7.68 10.30
CA LYS A 13 -0.09 -7.15 11.64
C LYS A 13 -0.09 -5.64 11.58
N MET A 14 -0.93 -4.98 12.38
CA MET A 14 -1.10 -3.53 12.34
C MET A 14 0.08 -2.74 12.91
N ARG A 15 1.03 -3.38 13.56
CA ARG A 15 2.24 -2.73 14.07
C ARG A 15 3.44 -3.13 13.22
N GLY A 16 4.23 -2.13 12.83
CA GLY A 16 5.45 -2.32 12.07
C GLY A 16 5.33 -1.86 10.62
N THR A 17 6.45 -1.89 9.93
CA THR A 17 6.59 -1.45 8.53
C THR A 17 6.83 -2.63 7.60
N THR A 18 6.12 -3.72 7.81
CA THR A 18 6.25 -4.92 7.00
C THR A 18 5.60 -4.69 5.64
N SER A 19 6.31 -4.98 4.55
CA SER A 19 5.77 -4.84 3.21
C SER A 19 4.74 -5.94 2.90
N PHE A 20 3.83 -5.66 1.97
CA PHE A 20 2.86 -6.64 1.48
C PHE A 20 3.55 -7.94 1.02
N THR A 21 4.64 -7.81 0.28
CA THR A 21 5.42 -8.96 -0.19
C THR A 21 5.91 -9.84 0.96
N GLU A 22 6.47 -9.25 2.00
CA GLU A 22 6.94 -9.99 3.18
C GLU A 22 5.80 -10.67 3.91
N ILE A 23 4.66 -9.98 4.06
CA ILE A 23 3.47 -10.52 4.72
C ILE A 23 2.97 -11.76 4.00
N VAL A 24 2.81 -11.69 2.69
CA VAL A 24 2.31 -12.80 1.88
C VAL A 24 3.29 -13.98 1.92
N LYS A 25 4.59 -13.72 1.79
CA LYS A 25 5.63 -14.77 1.90
C LYS A 25 5.64 -15.44 3.26
N SER A 26 5.46 -14.69 4.35
CA SER A 26 5.44 -15.23 5.71
C SER A 26 4.31 -16.22 5.93
N GLN A 27 3.26 -16.14 5.13
CA GLN A 27 2.11 -17.05 5.16
C GLN A 27 2.24 -18.21 4.18
N GLY A 28 3.43 -18.40 3.58
CA GLY A 28 3.67 -19.47 2.61
C GLY A 28 3.00 -19.27 1.27
N ARG A 29 2.56 -18.03 0.97
CA ARG A 29 1.88 -17.68 -0.27
C ARG A 29 2.80 -16.89 -1.19
N LYS A 30 2.47 -16.87 -2.48
CA LYS A 30 3.27 -16.19 -3.52
C LYS A 30 2.75 -14.78 -3.76
N PRO A 31 3.54 -13.73 -3.45
CA PRO A 31 3.16 -12.37 -3.78
C PRO A 31 3.49 -12.03 -5.23
N SER A 32 2.66 -11.20 -5.84
CA SER A 32 2.95 -10.56 -7.12
C SER A 32 2.22 -9.24 -7.22
N SER A 33 2.59 -8.43 -8.20
CA SER A 33 1.97 -7.12 -8.42
C SER A 33 1.87 -6.86 -9.92
N GLU A 34 0.81 -6.14 -10.29
CA GLU A 34 0.63 -5.58 -11.62
C GLU A 34 0.66 -4.07 -11.52
N LEU A 35 1.59 -3.44 -12.21
CA LEU A 35 1.66 -1.98 -12.29
C LEU A 35 0.60 -1.50 -13.29
N ILE A 36 -0.36 -0.72 -12.80
CA ILE A 36 -1.44 -0.17 -13.62
C ILE A 36 -1.03 1.19 -14.20
N SER A 37 -0.39 2.04 -13.38
CA SER A 37 0.09 3.34 -13.82
C SER A 37 1.26 3.82 -12.98
N TYR A 38 2.09 4.66 -13.60
CA TYR A 38 3.24 5.29 -12.96
C TYR A 38 3.41 6.66 -13.61
N GLN A 39 3.10 7.73 -12.88
CA GLN A 39 3.02 9.06 -13.46
C GLN A 39 3.71 10.11 -12.59
N ARG A 40 4.40 11.03 -13.24
CA ARG A 40 4.95 12.25 -12.63
C ARG A 40 3.90 13.34 -12.77
N LEU A 41 3.38 13.84 -11.65
CA LEU A 41 2.26 14.78 -11.63
C LEU A 41 2.50 15.91 -10.63
N HIS A 42 1.82 17.04 -10.80
CA HIS A 42 1.68 18.01 -9.73
C HIS A 42 0.79 17.41 -8.63
N PRO A 43 1.08 17.68 -7.36
CA PRO A 43 0.31 17.09 -6.27
C PRO A 43 -1.13 17.63 -6.23
N ASN A 44 -2.07 16.76 -5.87
CA ASN A 44 -3.43 17.15 -5.55
C ASN A 44 -3.51 17.64 -4.09
N GLU A 45 -4.70 18.11 -3.66
CA GLU A 45 -4.92 18.62 -2.31
C GLU A 45 -4.54 17.63 -1.21
N PHE A 46 -4.88 16.36 -1.40
CA PHE A 46 -4.60 15.31 -0.40
C PHE A 46 -3.11 15.02 -0.30
N GLU A 47 -2.42 15.03 -1.42
CA GLU A 47 -0.97 14.84 -1.46
C GLU A 47 -0.24 16.02 -0.81
N ILE A 48 -0.67 17.24 -1.10
CA ILE A 48 -0.11 18.45 -0.48
C ILE A 48 -0.27 18.37 1.05
N LYS A 49 -1.48 18.08 1.51
CA LYS A 49 -1.79 18.00 2.95
C LYS A 49 -0.99 16.90 3.65
N ASN A 50 -0.95 15.70 3.07
CA ASN A 50 -0.40 14.54 3.73
C ASN A 50 1.12 14.37 3.56
N LEU A 51 1.68 14.90 2.48
CA LEU A 51 3.12 14.82 2.21
C LEU A 51 3.87 16.13 2.55
N GLY A 52 3.15 17.22 2.81
CA GLY A 52 3.77 18.52 3.07
C GLY A 52 4.55 19.07 1.88
N VAL A 53 4.17 18.71 0.67
CA VAL A 53 4.82 19.20 -0.57
C VAL A 53 4.19 20.46 -1.06
N LEU A 54 4.94 21.24 -1.86
CA LEU A 54 4.46 22.48 -2.45
C LEU A 54 3.63 22.20 -3.70
N PRO A 55 2.62 23.04 -4.01
CA PRO A 55 1.77 22.85 -5.20
C PRO A 55 2.56 22.82 -6.52
N GLN A 56 3.66 23.56 -6.62
CA GLN A 56 4.50 23.61 -7.82
C GLN A 56 5.50 22.45 -7.92
N SER A 57 5.62 21.62 -6.88
CA SER A 57 6.49 20.45 -6.90
C SER A 57 5.85 19.30 -7.66
N HIS A 58 6.51 18.16 -7.69
CA HIS A 58 5.98 16.96 -8.34
C HIS A 58 5.97 15.79 -7.37
N VAL A 59 5.01 14.91 -7.59
CA VAL A 59 4.94 13.59 -6.97
C VAL A 59 5.00 12.53 -8.07
N ILE A 60 5.47 11.35 -7.71
CA ILE A 60 5.22 10.16 -8.48
C ILE A 60 4.00 9.49 -7.88
N ARG A 61 2.99 9.26 -8.69
CA ARG A 61 1.79 8.52 -8.30
C ARG A 61 1.73 7.23 -9.08
N MET A 62 1.80 6.12 -8.36
CA MET A 62 1.71 4.79 -8.96
C MET A 62 0.50 4.05 -8.45
N GLU A 63 -0.10 3.24 -9.31
CA GLU A 63 -1.24 2.40 -8.98
C GLU A 63 -0.88 0.96 -9.30
N ARG A 64 -1.15 0.06 -8.37
CA ARG A 64 -0.82 -1.36 -8.49
C ARG A 64 -1.97 -2.23 -7.99
N VAL A 65 -2.16 -3.37 -8.63
CA VAL A 65 -2.94 -4.46 -8.04
C VAL A 65 -1.95 -5.42 -7.37
N ARG A 66 -2.25 -5.81 -6.14
CA ARG A 66 -1.42 -6.72 -5.34
C ARG A 66 -2.10 -8.08 -5.27
N PHE A 67 -1.34 -9.13 -5.51
CA PHE A 67 -1.85 -10.50 -5.60
C PHE A 67 -1.20 -11.40 -4.55
N ALA A 68 -1.97 -12.37 -4.08
CA ALA A 68 -1.48 -13.52 -3.32
C ALA A 68 -1.96 -14.78 -4.05
N ASP A 69 -1.02 -15.66 -4.47
CA ASP A 69 -1.32 -16.86 -5.26
C ASP A 69 -2.15 -16.56 -6.52
N ASP A 70 -1.79 -15.48 -7.22
CA ASP A 70 -2.49 -15.01 -8.43
C ASP A 70 -3.94 -14.54 -8.20
N ILE A 71 -4.34 -14.36 -6.93
CA ILE A 71 -5.65 -13.82 -6.54
C ILE A 71 -5.47 -12.35 -6.17
N PRO A 72 -6.23 -11.41 -6.76
CA PRO A 72 -6.14 -10.00 -6.39
C PRO A 72 -6.58 -9.79 -4.95
N VAL A 73 -5.76 -9.11 -4.16
CA VAL A 73 -6.04 -8.85 -2.74
C VAL A 73 -6.30 -7.37 -2.51
N ALA A 74 -5.52 -6.50 -3.17
CA ALA A 74 -5.61 -5.06 -2.93
C ALA A 74 -5.32 -4.25 -4.19
N TYR A 75 -5.97 -3.09 -4.27
CA TYR A 75 -5.63 -2.01 -5.20
C TYR A 75 -4.96 -0.90 -4.40
N GLU A 76 -3.77 -0.46 -4.83
CA GLU A 76 -2.94 0.45 -4.06
C GLU A 76 -2.54 1.66 -4.90
N ILE A 77 -2.74 2.85 -4.34
CA ILE A 77 -2.34 4.12 -4.95
C ILE A 77 -1.29 4.73 -4.03
N THR A 78 -0.06 4.83 -4.51
CA THR A 78 1.07 5.35 -3.74
C THR A 78 1.56 6.65 -4.36
N SER A 79 1.67 7.70 -3.54
CA SER A 79 2.20 9.00 -3.94
C SER A 79 3.49 9.26 -3.17
N ILE A 80 4.55 9.62 -3.89
CA ILE A 80 5.88 9.83 -3.33
C ILE A 80 6.39 11.19 -3.80
N PRO A 81 6.92 12.05 -2.91
CA PRO A 81 7.56 13.29 -3.35
C PRO A 81 8.73 12.99 -4.26
N GLU A 82 8.78 13.63 -5.43
CA GLU A 82 9.85 13.40 -6.41
C GLU A 82 11.24 13.59 -5.83
N LYS A 83 11.42 14.57 -4.94
CA LYS A 83 12.71 14.85 -4.31
C LYS A 83 13.32 13.68 -3.54
N ILE A 84 12.47 12.79 -3.02
CA ILE A 84 12.91 11.60 -2.27
C ILE A 84 13.56 10.57 -3.20
N ILE A 85 13.07 10.46 -4.43
CA ILE A 85 13.38 9.37 -5.34
C ILE A 85 14.20 9.78 -6.55
N ARG A 86 14.78 11.00 -6.53
CA ARG A 86 15.66 11.45 -7.62
C ARG A 86 16.83 10.50 -7.78
N GLY A 87 17.04 10.06 -9.02
CA GLY A 87 18.11 9.13 -9.36
C GLY A 87 17.81 7.67 -9.14
N PHE A 88 16.65 7.33 -8.59
CA PHE A 88 16.23 5.93 -8.45
C PHE A 88 15.59 5.46 -9.76
N LYS A 89 15.82 4.19 -10.10
CA LYS A 89 15.14 3.53 -11.21
C LYS A 89 13.69 3.24 -10.83
N GLU A 90 12.80 3.19 -11.83
CA GLU A 90 11.40 2.86 -11.61
C GLU A 90 11.23 1.53 -10.87
N SER A 91 11.98 0.48 -11.26
CA SER A 91 11.94 -0.83 -10.62
C SER A 91 12.33 -0.77 -9.13
N GLU A 92 13.28 0.10 -8.76
CA GLU A 92 13.69 0.28 -7.38
C GLU A 92 12.57 0.89 -6.52
N ILE A 93 11.65 1.62 -7.14
CA ILE A 93 10.52 2.25 -6.48
C ILE A 93 9.31 1.31 -6.45
N THR A 94 9.02 0.65 -7.56
CA THR A 94 7.83 -0.19 -7.70
C THR A 94 7.96 -1.56 -7.05
N GLU A 95 9.17 -2.08 -6.92
CA GLU A 95 9.42 -3.45 -6.45
C GLU A 95 10.02 -3.52 -5.06
N HIS A 96 10.91 -2.59 -4.69
CA HIS A 96 11.71 -2.65 -3.46
C HIS A 96 11.87 -1.30 -2.79
N PHE A 97 10.83 -0.53 -2.66
CA PHE A 97 10.93 0.88 -2.27
C PHE A 97 11.59 1.10 -0.90
N PHE A 98 11.15 0.41 0.14
CA PHE A 98 11.70 0.58 1.48
C PHE A 98 13.17 0.14 1.54
N LYS A 99 13.49 -0.97 0.90
CA LYS A 99 14.86 -1.45 0.78
C LYS A 99 15.74 -0.43 0.05
N THR A 100 15.24 0.12 -1.05
CA THR A 100 15.95 1.16 -1.81
C THR A 100 16.23 2.38 -0.96
N LEU A 101 15.26 2.83 -0.17
CA LEU A 101 15.43 3.96 0.74
C LEU A 101 16.52 3.67 1.76
N THR A 102 16.47 2.53 2.45
CA THR A 102 17.45 2.18 3.47
C THR A 102 18.85 1.97 2.88
N ASP A 103 18.95 1.36 1.71
CA ASP A 103 20.22 1.18 1.02
C ASP A 103 20.86 2.52 0.60
N ASN A 104 20.06 3.58 0.47
CA ASN A 104 20.50 4.93 0.13
C ASN A 104 20.64 5.86 1.34
N GLY A 105 20.65 5.31 2.54
CA GLY A 105 20.93 6.06 3.76
C GLY A 105 19.73 6.74 4.40
N TYR A 106 18.52 6.51 3.90
CA TYR A 106 17.32 7.01 4.56
C TYR A 106 16.96 6.13 5.76
N GLU A 107 16.57 6.76 6.84
CA GLU A 107 16.09 6.07 8.03
C GLU A 107 14.57 6.14 8.11
N ILE A 108 13.91 4.99 8.08
CA ILE A 108 12.45 4.87 8.14
C ILE A 108 11.99 5.14 9.57
N GLY A 109 11.04 6.04 9.71
CA GLY A 109 10.44 6.41 10.99
C GLY A 109 9.05 5.81 11.20
N LYS A 110 8.17 6.60 11.81
CA LYS A 110 6.80 6.18 12.12
C LYS A 110 5.91 6.14 10.87
N SER A 111 4.79 5.45 10.99
CA SER A 111 3.67 5.55 10.06
C SER A 111 2.38 5.86 10.81
N GLN A 112 1.45 6.52 10.11
CA GLN A 112 0.10 6.77 10.58
C GLN A 112 -0.86 6.03 9.67
N GLN A 113 -1.78 5.28 10.24
CA GLN A 113 -2.73 4.47 9.48
C GLN A 113 -4.15 4.78 9.90
N THR A 114 -5.04 4.87 8.93
CA THR A 114 -6.48 5.00 9.13
C THR A 114 -7.17 3.90 8.35
N ILE A 115 -8.01 3.14 9.01
CA ILE A 115 -8.76 2.04 8.40
C ILE A 115 -10.24 2.36 8.47
N SER A 116 -10.91 2.19 7.35
CA SER A 116 -12.36 2.37 7.26
C SER A 116 -12.96 1.32 6.33
N ALA A 117 -14.27 1.20 6.36
CA ALA A 117 -14.99 0.32 5.45
C ALA A 117 -15.43 1.11 4.21
N SER A 118 -15.40 0.46 3.05
CA SER A 118 -15.94 1.00 1.81
C SER A 118 -16.52 -0.12 0.95
N LEU A 119 -17.14 0.28 -0.16
CA LEU A 119 -17.71 -0.66 -1.11
C LEU A 119 -17.00 -0.51 -2.45
N ALA A 120 -16.85 -1.63 -3.16
CA ALA A 120 -16.21 -1.61 -4.47
C ALA A 120 -17.08 -0.86 -5.48
N ASN A 121 -16.52 0.17 -6.11
CA ASN A 121 -17.10 0.75 -7.31
C ASN A 121 -16.79 -0.13 -8.54
N SER A 122 -17.31 0.22 -9.69
CA SER A 122 -17.12 -0.59 -10.91
C SER A 122 -15.66 -0.75 -11.32
N SER A 123 -14.83 0.28 -11.15
CA SER A 123 -13.41 0.24 -11.49
C SER A 123 -12.62 -0.67 -10.55
N LEU A 124 -12.81 -0.51 -9.24
CA LEU A 124 -12.16 -1.36 -8.24
C LEU A 124 -12.62 -2.82 -8.37
N ALA A 125 -13.92 -3.03 -8.60
CA ALA A 125 -14.47 -4.37 -8.78
C ALA A 125 -13.81 -5.10 -9.97
N LYS A 126 -13.60 -4.40 -11.07
CA LYS A 126 -12.94 -4.95 -12.26
C LYS A 126 -11.50 -5.36 -11.97
N HIS A 127 -10.71 -4.47 -11.36
CA HIS A 127 -9.31 -4.74 -11.04
C HIS A 127 -9.14 -5.82 -9.98
N LEU A 128 -10.03 -5.87 -9.00
CA LEU A 128 -9.95 -6.81 -7.90
C LEU A 128 -10.71 -8.13 -8.17
N LYS A 129 -11.37 -8.23 -9.31
CA LYS A 129 -12.17 -9.40 -9.68
C LYS A 129 -13.21 -9.75 -8.61
N VAL A 130 -13.95 -8.73 -8.22
CA VAL A 130 -15.09 -8.84 -7.29
C VAL A 130 -16.31 -8.18 -7.93
N LYS A 131 -17.44 -8.21 -7.24
CA LYS A 131 -18.67 -7.55 -7.69
C LYS A 131 -18.71 -6.11 -7.22
N THR A 132 -19.27 -5.23 -8.01
CA THR A 132 -19.60 -3.87 -7.57
C THR A 132 -20.47 -3.96 -6.32
N GLY A 133 -20.10 -3.20 -5.30
CA GLY A 133 -20.79 -3.25 -4.00
C GLY A 133 -20.19 -4.22 -3.00
N ASP A 134 -19.23 -5.05 -3.37
CA ASP A 134 -18.55 -5.92 -2.43
C ASP A 134 -17.77 -5.10 -1.39
N ALA A 135 -17.69 -5.64 -0.19
CA ALA A 135 -17.04 -4.97 0.95
C ALA A 135 -15.53 -4.89 0.77
N LEU A 136 -15.00 -3.69 0.98
CA LEU A 136 -13.57 -3.41 0.99
C LEU A 136 -13.16 -2.83 2.35
N LEU A 137 -11.92 -3.08 2.73
CA LEU A 137 -11.25 -2.32 3.78
C LEU A 137 -10.39 -1.25 3.11
N SER A 138 -10.62 0.02 3.46
CA SER A 138 -9.84 1.14 2.96
C SER A 138 -8.77 1.50 3.99
N LEU A 139 -7.51 1.45 3.59
CA LEU A 139 -6.39 1.87 4.41
C LEU A 139 -5.76 3.12 3.80
N THR A 140 -5.60 4.14 4.63
CA THR A 140 -4.78 5.31 4.31
C THR A 140 -3.55 5.28 5.19
N GLN A 141 -2.36 5.37 4.59
CA GLN A 141 -1.11 5.36 5.33
C GLN A 141 -0.24 6.53 4.90
N ILE A 142 0.34 7.19 5.90
CA ILE A 142 1.40 8.18 5.69
C ILE A 142 2.63 7.63 6.40
N SER A 143 3.73 7.49 5.67
CA SER A 143 5.00 7.00 6.21
C SER A 143 6.01 8.15 6.28
N PHE A 144 6.74 8.21 7.40
CA PHE A 144 7.68 9.28 7.68
C PHE A 144 9.10 8.72 7.83
N LEU A 145 10.07 9.51 7.41
CA LEU A 145 11.46 9.28 7.77
C LEU A 145 11.68 9.65 9.24
N GLN A 146 12.82 9.24 9.81
CA GLN A 146 13.16 9.55 11.20
C GLN A 146 13.23 11.06 11.48
N ASP A 147 13.57 11.87 10.47
CA ASP A 147 13.61 13.33 10.60
C ASP A 147 12.21 13.99 10.57
N GLY A 148 11.15 13.19 10.42
CA GLY A 148 9.77 13.67 10.39
C GLY A 148 9.24 14.00 9.00
N GLN A 149 10.05 13.87 7.96
CA GLN A 149 9.61 14.13 6.59
C GLN A 149 8.72 12.99 6.09
N ALA A 150 7.52 13.30 5.58
CA ALA A 150 6.67 12.32 4.94
C ALA A 150 7.28 11.90 3.60
N PHE A 151 7.40 10.60 3.36
CA PHE A 151 7.98 10.08 2.13
C PHE A 151 7.02 9.27 1.26
N GLU A 152 5.88 8.86 1.80
CA GLU A 152 4.81 8.26 1.00
C GLU A 152 3.44 8.49 1.61
N TYR A 153 2.47 8.60 0.74
CA TYR A 153 1.05 8.63 1.06
C TYR A 153 0.39 7.52 0.25
N VAL A 154 -0.17 6.54 0.95
CA VAL A 154 -0.72 5.33 0.34
C VAL A 154 -2.21 5.22 0.64
N ARG A 155 -3.01 4.92 -0.38
CA ARG A 155 -4.41 4.54 -0.25
C ARG A 155 -4.56 3.14 -0.80
N SER A 156 -5.01 2.21 0.03
CA SER A 156 -5.16 0.81 -0.34
C SER A 156 -6.60 0.36 -0.13
N TYR A 157 -7.10 -0.40 -1.07
CA TYR A 157 -8.44 -0.98 -1.02
C TYR A 157 -8.29 -2.49 -1.02
N TYR A 158 -8.56 -3.12 0.12
CA TYR A 158 -8.40 -4.57 0.30
C TYR A 158 -9.74 -5.27 0.18
N VAL A 159 -9.77 -6.38 -0.52
CA VAL A 159 -10.98 -7.22 -0.61
C VAL A 159 -11.26 -7.80 0.78
N GLY A 160 -12.41 -7.46 1.37
CA GLY A 160 -12.71 -7.76 2.77
C GLY A 160 -12.71 -9.24 3.13
N TYR A 161 -13.07 -10.12 2.19
CA TYR A 161 -13.04 -11.57 2.46
C TYR A 161 -11.73 -12.26 2.02
N ARG A 162 -10.74 -11.47 1.53
CA ARG A 162 -9.41 -11.98 1.15
C ARG A 162 -8.29 -11.41 2.01
N PHE A 163 -8.59 -10.43 2.87
CA PHE A 163 -7.59 -9.72 3.67
C PHE A 163 -8.15 -9.39 5.05
N GLU A 164 -7.28 -9.40 6.07
CA GLU A 164 -7.61 -8.95 7.42
C GLU A 164 -6.42 -8.29 8.09
N PHE A 165 -6.70 -7.35 9.00
CA PHE A 165 -5.69 -6.74 9.86
C PHE A 165 -5.75 -7.38 11.24
N TYR A 166 -4.58 -7.55 11.84
CA TYR A 166 -4.43 -8.15 13.16
C TYR A 166 -3.72 -7.18 14.09
N LEU A 167 -4.27 -6.98 15.27
CA LEU A 167 -3.66 -6.15 16.32
C LEU A 167 -3.65 -6.95 17.63
N GLU A 168 -2.46 -7.07 18.21
CA GLU A 168 -2.28 -7.69 19.52
C GLU A 168 -1.84 -6.61 20.51
N ASN A 169 -2.56 -6.51 21.62
CA ASN A 169 -2.24 -5.58 22.70
C ASN A 169 -1.55 -6.34 23.83
N ASN A 170 -0.46 -5.77 24.33
CA ASN A 170 0.27 -6.32 25.47
C ASN A 170 -0.27 -5.74 26.80
#